data_e6d8268d9524907970b3b2e4d685a106
#
_entry.id   e6d8268d9524907970b3b2e4d685a106
#
_cell.length_a   1.000
_cell.length_b   1.000
_cell.length_c   1.000
_cell.angle_alpha   90.00
_cell.angle_beta   90.00
_cell.angle_gamma   90.00
#
_symmetry.space_group_name_H-M   'P 1'
#
loop_
_entity.id
_entity.type
_entity.pdbx_description
1 polymer ?
#
loop_
_entity_poly.entity_id
_entity_poly.type
_entity_poly.pdbx_seq_one_letter_code
_entity_poly.pdbx_strand_id
1 'polypeptide(L)'
;MYEFTPVGWLKHCVFHPVEGFEDLRWKKQGSMKISMLIVLFLFIAMVVDRQLTGFQFNDSYVKVFNVVPLIVQSVVYFFTWVLGNWAICTLLDGEGTLKKICIYSAYSLVPYIVCTFIAVIFSNVLVQDESIWITAIQYLGIGWSVILMVRAMRAVHQY
;
A
#
# COMPACT_ATOMS: atom_id res chain seq x y z
N MET A 1 4.45 -14.20 -25.55
CA MET A 1 3.84 -12.94 -25.08
C MET A 1 3.05 -13.28 -23.82
N TYR A 2 3.57 -12.99 -22.63
CA TYR A 2 2.90 -13.37 -21.39
C TYR A 2 1.71 -12.45 -21.15
N GLU A 3 0.51 -12.97 -21.29
CA GLU A 3 -0.71 -12.30 -20.85
C GLU A 3 -0.88 -12.57 -19.36
N PHE A 4 -0.48 -11.62 -18.51
CA PHE A 4 -0.73 -11.74 -17.09
C PHE A 4 -2.21 -11.46 -16.79
N THR A 5 -2.78 -12.26 -15.89
CA THR A 5 -4.06 -11.93 -15.27
C THR A 5 -3.91 -10.61 -14.46
N PRO A 6 -4.99 -9.89 -14.16
CA PRO A 6 -4.91 -8.64 -13.38
C PRO A 6 -4.18 -8.79 -12.03
N VAL A 7 -4.27 -9.98 -11.40
CA VAL A 7 -3.53 -10.32 -10.17
C VAL A 7 -2.06 -10.63 -10.48
N GLY A 8 -1.79 -11.22 -11.65
CA GLY A 8 -0.42 -11.47 -12.13
C GLY A 8 0.37 -10.17 -12.29
N TRP A 9 -0.27 -9.10 -12.79
CA TRP A 9 0.30 -7.77 -12.89
C TRP A 9 0.67 -7.18 -11.52
N LEU A 10 -0.21 -7.34 -10.53
CA LEU A 10 0.06 -6.93 -9.16
C LEU A 10 1.32 -7.60 -8.61
N LYS A 11 1.39 -8.94 -8.74
CA LYS A 11 2.55 -9.72 -8.31
C LYS A 11 3.83 -9.27 -9.03
N HIS A 12 3.76 -9.03 -10.34
CA HIS A 12 4.89 -8.57 -11.13
C HIS A 12 5.41 -7.21 -10.64
N CYS A 13 4.53 -6.23 -10.39
CA CYS A 13 4.89 -4.92 -9.86
C CYS A 13 5.53 -4.99 -8.46
N VAL A 14 5.06 -5.88 -7.59
CA VAL A 14 5.58 -6.01 -6.21
C VAL A 14 6.96 -6.64 -6.17
N PHE A 15 7.22 -7.67 -7.00
CA PHE A 15 8.49 -8.40 -6.98
C PHE A 15 9.55 -7.86 -7.98
N HIS A 16 9.11 -7.17 -9.03
CA HIS A 16 10.00 -6.54 -10.03
C HIS A 16 9.67 -5.05 -10.16
N PRO A 17 10.11 -4.23 -9.18
CA PRO A 17 9.66 -2.83 -9.07
C PRO A 17 10.07 -1.94 -10.25
N VAL A 18 11.13 -2.27 -10.95
CA VAL A 18 11.59 -1.50 -12.11
C VAL A 18 10.78 -1.89 -13.35
N GLU A 19 10.83 -3.16 -13.73
CA GLU A 19 10.20 -3.66 -14.95
C GLU A 19 8.68 -3.71 -14.83
N GLY A 20 8.16 -4.04 -13.64
CA GLY A 20 6.72 -4.24 -13.42
C GLY A 20 5.88 -2.98 -13.67
N PHE A 21 6.32 -1.82 -13.20
CA PHE A 21 5.60 -0.57 -13.42
C PHE A 21 5.80 -0.02 -14.85
N GLU A 22 6.96 -0.25 -15.46
CA GLU A 22 7.20 0.10 -16.86
C GLU A 22 6.35 -0.76 -17.79
N ASP A 23 6.35 -2.07 -17.60
CA ASP A 23 5.51 -3.00 -18.35
C ASP A 23 4.02 -2.70 -18.22
N LEU A 24 3.56 -2.39 -16.99
CA LEU A 24 2.18 -1.99 -16.73
C LEU A 24 1.79 -0.74 -17.53
N ARG A 25 2.74 0.19 -17.69
CA ARG A 25 2.56 1.40 -18.47
C ARG A 25 2.47 1.10 -19.96
N TRP A 26 3.46 0.37 -20.52
CA TRP A 26 3.53 0.07 -21.95
C TRP A 26 2.33 -0.75 -22.43
N LYS A 27 1.91 -1.72 -21.64
CA LYS A 27 0.77 -2.57 -21.97
C LYS A 27 -0.58 -1.94 -21.64
N LYS A 28 -0.60 -0.74 -21.03
CA LYS A 28 -1.82 -0.01 -20.61
C LYS A 28 -2.78 -0.86 -19.77
N GLN A 29 -2.24 -1.83 -19.04
CA GLN A 29 -3.00 -2.77 -18.23
C GLN A 29 -2.90 -2.36 -16.75
N GLY A 30 -4.02 -2.08 -16.17
CA GLY A 30 -4.14 -1.78 -14.75
C GLY A 30 -5.62 -1.73 -14.41
N SER A 31 -6.02 -2.41 -13.35
CA SER A 31 -7.43 -2.52 -13.00
C SER A 31 -7.77 -1.57 -11.86
N MET A 32 -8.64 -0.60 -12.14
CA MET A 32 -9.19 0.29 -11.11
C MET A 32 -9.96 -0.48 -10.04
N LYS A 33 -10.60 -1.59 -10.40
CA LYS A 33 -11.32 -2.45 -9.46
C LYS A 33 -10.36 -3.07 -8.43
N ILE A 34 -9.19 -3.55 -8.88
CA ILE A 34 -8.15 -4.10 -8.00
C ILE A 34 -7.58 -2.99 -7.10
N SER A 35 -7.36 -1.80 -7.63
CA SER A 35 -6.87 -0.66 -6.83
C SER A 35 -7.83 -0.30 -5.71
N MET A 36 -9.12 -0.23 -5.98
CA MET A 36 -10.12 0.01 -4.93
C MET A 36 -10.18 -1.13 -3.92
N LEU A 37 -10.02 -2.36 -4.38
CA LEU A 37 -9.94 -3.52 -3.49
C LEU A 37 -8.70 -3.43 -2.57
N ILE A 38 -7.55 -3.00 -3.07
CA ILE A 38 -6.34 -2.79 -2.27
C ILE A 38 -6.55 -1.70 -1.22
N VAL A 39 -7.21 -0.59 -1.56
CA VAL A 39 -7.54 0.47 -0.59
C VAL A 39 -8.49 -0.06 0.50
N LEU A 40 -9.44 -0.91 0.12
CA LEU A 40 -10.30 -1.59 1.09
C LEU A 40 -9.48 -2.53 2.00
N PHE A 41 -8.56 -3.31 1.44
CA PHE A 41 -7.65 -4.15 2.23
C PHE A 41 -6.72 -3.34 3.12
N LEU A 42 -6.28 -2.17 2.69
CA LEU A 42 -5.53 -1.23 3.54
C LEU A 42 -6.35 -0.82 4.76
N PHE A 43 -7.62 -0.44 4.56
CA PHE A 43 -8.51 -0.13 5.67
C PHE A 43 -8.70 -1.32 6.60
N ILE A 44 -8.96 -2.52 6.05
CA ILE A 44 -9.10 -3.75 6.84
C ILE A 44 -7.82 -4.04 7.63
N ALA A 45 -6.63 -3.90 7.01
CA ALA A 45 -5.35 -4.11 7.68
C ALA A 45 -5.17 -3.16 8.89
N MET A 46 -5.56 -1.89 8.74
CA MET A 46 -5.51 -0.91 9.84
C MET A 46 -6.51 -1.25 10.98
N VAL A 47 -7.70 -1.75 10.63
CA VAL A 47 -8.67 -2.21 11.62
C VAL A 47 -8.14 -3.44 12.36
N VAL A 48 -7.59 -4.40 11.62
CA VAL A 48 -7.01 -5.63 12.17
C VAL A 48 -5.82 -5.31 13.08
N ASP A 49 -4.94 -4.41 12.65
CA ASP A 49 -3.81 -3.96 13.46
C ASP A 49 -4.26 -3.35 14.80
N ARG A 50 -5.29 -2.50 14.77
CA ARG A 50 -5.83 -1.87 15.99
C ARG A 50 -6.57 -2.83 16.93
N GLN A 51 -7.24 -3.85 16.38
CA GLN A 51 -8.15 -4.71 17.15
C GLN A 51 -7.52 -6.05 17.55
N LEU A 52 -6.66 -6.59 16.68
CA LEU A 52 -6.14 -7.95 16.82
C LEU A 52 -4.65 -8.00 17.17
N THR A 53 -3.98 -6.86 17.29
CA THR A 53 -2.61 -6.81 17.85
C THR A 53 -2.64 -7.30 19.29
N GLY A 54 -1.71 -8.21 19.63
CA GLY A 54 -1.62 -8.82 20.93
C GLY A 54 -1.58 -7.79 22.07
N PHE A 55 -2.26 -8.07 23.17
CA PHE A 55 -2.44 -7.13 24.30
C PHE A 55 -1.12 -6.60 24.87
N GLN A 56 -0.01 -7.36 24.74
CA GLN A 56 1.31 -6.95 25.19
C GLN A 56 1.94 -5.83 24.33
N PHE A 57 1.49 -5.69 23.09
CA PHE A 57 2.01 -4.74 22.10
C PHE A 57 1.00 -3.62 21.78
N ASN A 58 -0.21 -3.70 22.35
CA ASN A 58 -1.26 -2.72 22.10
C ASN A 58 -1.33 -1.71 23.26
N ASP A 59 -0.49 -0.67 23.20
CA ASP A 59 -0.50 0.42 24.19
C ASP A 59 -1.79 1.24 24.18
N SER A 60 -2.59 1.09 23.13
CA SER A 60 -3.84 1.83 22.92
C SER A 60 -5.05 0.95 23.17
N TYR A 61 -5.11 0.24 24.31
CA TYR A 61 -6.33 -0.46 24.72
C TYR A 61 -7.43 0.55 25.03
N VAL A 62 -8.04 1.07 24.00
CA VAL A 62 -9.15 2.01 24.11
C VAL A 62 -10.43 1.20 24.29
N LYS A 63 -11.13 1.42 25.39
CA LYS A 63 -12.42 0.76 25.68
C LYS A 63 -13.49 1.02 24.62
N VAL A 64 -13.32 2.07 23.81
CA VAL A 64 -14.24 2.44 22.73
C VAL A 64 -13.48 2.48 21.42
N PHE A 65 -13.86 1.58 20.51
CA PHE A 65 -13.28 1.55 19.16
C PHE A 65 -13.87 2.68 18.30
N ASN A 66 -13.00 3.56 17.81
CA ASN A 66 -13.39 4.62 16.89
C ASN A 66 -12.83 4.30 15.49
N VAL A 67 -13.72 4.03 14.55
CA VAL A 67 -13.36 3.70 13.16
C VAL A 67 -13.03 4.94 12.32
N VAL A 68 -13.49 6.11 12.73
CA VAL A 68 -13.33 7.36 11.93
C VAL A 68 -11.86 7.70 11.63
N PRO A 69 -10.92 7.69 12.59
CA PRO A 69 -9.52 7.94 12.29
C PRO A 69 -8.93 6.95 11.28
N LEU A 70 -9.36 5.68 11.30
CA LEU A 70 -8.87 4.65 10.38
C LEU A 70 -9.38 4.86 8.96
N ILE A 71 -10.64 5.31 8.80
CA ILE A 71 -11.18 5.71 7.49
C ILE A 71 -10.39 6.91 6.96
N VAL A 72 -10.14 7.92 7.80
CA VAL A 72 -9.35 9.10 7.40
C VAL A 72 -7.95 8.69 6.96
N GLN A 73 -7.26 7.87 7.72
CA GLN A 73 -5.91 7.43 7.41
C GLN A 73 -5.84 6.58 6.13
N SER A 74 -6.75 5.64 5.94
CA SER A 74 -6.71 4.74 4.79
C SER A 74 -7.27 5.36 3.51
N VAL A 75 -8.39 6.07 3.60
CA VAL A 75 -9.13 6.56 2.43
C VAL A 75 -8.75 8.00 2.12
N VAL A 76 -8.89 8.90 3.09
CA VAL A 76 -8.67 10.34 2.84
C VAL A 76 -7.22 10.62 2.50
N TYR A 77 -6.25 10.06 3.25
CA TYR A 77 -4.83 10.29 2.96
C TYR A 77 -4.42 9.67 1.63
N PHE A 78 -4.95 8.49 1.28
CA PHE A 78 -4.68 7.88 -0.02
C PHE A 78 -5.17 8.76 -1.18
N PHE A 79 -6.41 9.22 -1.12
CA PHE A 79 -6.95 10.09 -2.18
C PHE A 79 -6.31 11.46 -2.20
N THR A 80 -5.96 12.04 -1.05
CA THR A 80 -5.19 13.29 -0.98
C THR A 80 -3.82 13.14 -1.65
N TRP A 81 -3.13 12.01 -1.42
CA TRP A 81 -1.89 11.68 -2.11
C TRP A 81 -2.08 11.60 -3.63
N VAL A 82 -3.09 10.87 -4.10
CA VAL A 82 -3.40 10.72 -5.53
C VAL A 82 -3.71 12.06 -6.19
N LEU A 83 -4.55 12.87 -5.56
CA LEU A 83 -4.93 14.20 -6.05
C LEU A 83 -3.75 15.17 -6.05
N GLY A 84 -2.94 15.19 -4.99
CA GLY A 84 -1.74 16.02 -4.90
C GLY A 84 -0.72 15.69 -5.99
N ASN A 85 -0.43 14.40 -6.21
CA ASN A 85 0.45 13.98 -7.30
C ASN A 85 -0.10 14.34 -8.68
N TRP A 86 -1.40 14.16 -8.89
CA TRP A 86 -2.04 14.55 -10.14
C TRP A 86 -1.96 16.07 -10.39
N ALA A 87 -2.23 16.88 -9.36
CA ALA A 87 -2.15 18.33 -9.46
C ALA A 87 -0.73 18.80 -9.81
N ILE A 88 0.30 18.26 -9.12
CA ILE A 88 1.71 18.56 -9.41
C ILE A 88 2.07 18.12 -10.84
N CYS A 89 1.65 16.91 -11.24
CA CYS A 89 1.87 16.40 -12.59
C CYS A 89 1.29 17.34 -13.66
N THR A 90 0.07 17.83 -13.46
CA THR A 90 -0.60 18.73 -14.38
C THR A 90 0.11 20.10 -14.47
N LEU A 91 0.67 20.58 -13.36
CA LEU A 91 1.44 21.83 -13.34
C LEU A 91 2.80 21.73 -14.03
N LEU A 92 3.38 20.54 -14.09
CA LEU A 92 4.69 20.27 -14.69
C LEU A 92 4.59 19.65 -16.09
N ASP A 93 3.46 19.81 -16.77
CA ASP A 93 3.19 19.24 -18.09
C ASP A 93 3.40 17.71 -18.18
N GLY A 94 3.20 17.01 -17.07
CA GLY A 94 3.36 15.57 -17.01
C GLY A 94 2.20 14.80 -17.64
N GLU A 95 2.48 13.63 -18.20
CA GLU A 95 1.49 12.77 -18.88
C GLU A 95 0.65 11.89 -17.94
N GLY A 96 0.80 12.03 -16.63
CA GLY A 96 0.14 11.20 -15.62
C GLY A 96 -1.35 11.47 -15.54
N THR A 97 -2.19 10.48 -15.86
CA THR A 97 -3.64 10.58 -15.61
C THR A 97 -3.98 10.18 -14.17
N LEU A 98 -4.98 10.81 -13.58
CA LEU A 98 -5.47 10.51 -12.24
C LEU A 98 -5.74 9.01 -12.04
N LYS A 99 -6.29 8.35 -13.06
CA LYS A 99 -6.53 6.90 -13.04
C LYS A 99 -5.24 6.09 -12.91
N LYS A 100 -4.19 6.43 -13.66
CA LYS A 100 -2.88 5.73 -13.61
C LYS A 100 -2.23 5.94 -12.23
N ILE A 101 -2.21 7.18 -11.74
CA ILE A 101 -1.64 7.53 -10.43
C ILE A 101 -2.33 6.73 -9.32
N CYS A 102 -3.66 6.64 -9.34
CA CYS A 102 -4.44 5.87 -8.38
C CYS A 102 -4.08 4.38 -8.42
N ILE A 103 -4.01 3.77 -9.61
CA ILE A 103 -3.69 2.35 -9.76
C ILE A 103 -2.27 2.04 -9.26
N TYR A 104 -1.30 2.82 -9.66
CA TYR A 104 0.10 2.59 -9.33
C TYR A 104 0.39 2.85 -7.85
N SER A 105 -0.21 3.89 -7.27
CA SER A 105 -0.13 4.16 -5.83
C SER A 105 -0.77 3.03 -5.01
N ALA A 106 -1.91 2.50 -5.42
CA ALA A 106 -2.54 1.39 -4.72
C ALA A 106 -1.68 0.12 -4.77
N TYR A 107 -1.10 -0.22 -5.93
CA TYR A 107 -0.24 -1.39 -6.08
C TYR A 107 1.03 -1.30 -5.21
N SER A 108 1.56 -0.10 -5.00
CA SER A 108 2.73 0.11 -4.15
C SER A 108 2.47 -0.11 -2.65
N LEU A 109 1.20 -0.10 -2.20
CA LEU A 109 0.84 -0.31 -0.79
C LEU A 109 0.72 -1.78 -0.39
N VAL A 110 0.75 -2.70 -1.35
CA VAL A 110 0.55 -4.14 -1.09
C VAL A 110 1.56 -4.72 -0.09
N PRO A 111 2.88 -4.45 -0.18
CA PRO A 111 3.82 -4.98 0.81
C PRO A 111 3.53 -4.49 2.22
N TYR A 112 3.15 -3.24 2.40
CA TYR A 112 2.75 -2.70 3.69
C TYR A 112 1.56 -3.47 4.27
N ILE A 113 0.50 -3.68 3.47
CA ILE A 113 -0.69 -4.42 3.89
C ILE A 113 -0.32 -5.84 4.32
N VAL A 114 0.48 -6.56 3.52
CA VAL A 114 0.91 -7.92 3.82
C VAL A 114 1.73 -7.98 5.10
N CYS A 115 2.73 -7.10 5.24
CA CYS A 115 3.56 -7.04 6.44
C CYS A 115 2.75 -6.68 7.70
N THR A 116 1.74 -5.82 7.58
CA THR A 116 0.83 -5.50 8.70
C THR A 116 0.08 -6.75 9.17
N PHE A 117 -0.50 -7.54 8.26
CA PHE A 117 -1.16 -8.80 8.64
C PHE A 117 -0.18 -9.79 9.30
N ILE A 118 1.03 -9.91 8.75
CA ILE A 118 2.06 -10.77 9.32
C ILE A 118 2.44 -10.28 10.73
N ALA A 119 2.68 -8.98 10.91
CA ALA A 119 3.02 -8.37 12.20
C ALA A 119 1.94 -8.63 13.26
N VAL A 120 0.66 -8.51 12.90
CA VAL A 120 -0.46 -8.81 13.81
C VAL A 120 -0.48 -10.30 14.21
N ILE A 121 -0.23 -11.22 13.29
CA ILE A 121 -0.15 -12.65 13.62
C ILE A 121 1.00 -12.88 14.59
N PHE A 122 2.18 -12.34 14.34
CA PHE A 122 3.35 -12.48 15.21
C PHE A 122 3.14 -11.83 16.58
N SER A 123 2.41 -10.71 16.66
CA SER A 123 2.11 -10.04 17.94
C SER A 123 1.30 -10.89 18.93
N ASN A 124 0.60 -11.92 18.43
CA ASN A 124 -0.18 -12.83 19.25
C ASN A 124 0.61 -14.09 19.67
N VAL A 125 1.81 -14.29 19.14
CA VAL A 125 2.66 -15.46 19.39
C VAL A 125 3.92 -15.08 20.17
N LEU A 126 4.50 -13.91 19.84
CA LEU A 126 5.74 -13.43 20.44
C LEU A 126 5.53 -12.82 21.84
N VAL A 127 6.57 -12.86 22.67
CA VAL A 127 6.61 -12.17 23.96
C VAL A 127 7.18 -10.75 23.81
N GLN A 128 7.00 -9.91 24.84
CA GLN A 128 7.37 -8.49 24.78
C GLN A 128 8.86 -8.25 24.49
N ASP A 129 9.73 -9.13 24.98
CA ASP A 129 11.19 -9.06 24.73
C ASP A 129 11.55 -9.26 23.25
N GLU A 130 10.64 -9.85 22.47
CA GLU A 130 10.80 -10.13 21.04
C GLU A 130 10.14 -9.08 20.13
N SER A 131 9.68 -7.97 20.71
CA SER A 131 9.00 -6.85 19.99
C SER A 131 9.78 -6.32 18.79
N ILE A 132 11.09 -6.46 18.80
CA ILE A 132 11.98 -6.05 17.70
C ILE A 132 11.62 -6.72 16.38
N TRP A 133 11.15 -7.97 16.40
CA TRP A 133 10.76 -8.69 15.18
C TRP A 133 9.50 -8.11 14.54
N ILE A 134 8.52 -7.75 15.37
CA ILE A 134 7.26 -7.12 14.89
C ILE A 134 7.59 -5.78 14.25
N THR A 135 8.39 -4.97 14.93
CA THR A 135 8.86 -3.68 14.46
C THR A 135 9.65 -3.80 13.14
N ALA A 136 10.54 -4.79 13.07
CA ALA A 136 11.32 -5.05 11.85
C ALA A 136 10.43 -5.41 10.65
N ILE A 137 9.41 -6.26 10.85
CA ILE A 137 8.45 -6.63 9.79
C ILE A 137 7.68 -5.40 9.31
N GLN A 138 7.21 -4.55 10.22
CA GLN A 138 6.49 -3.33 9.87
C GLN A 138 7.37 -2.35 9.06
N TYR A 139 8.60 -2.09 9.53
CA TYR A 139 9.54 -1.22 8.80
C TYR A 139 9.94 -1.78 7.43
N LEU A 140 10.07 -3.11 7.31
CA LEU A 140 10.33 -3.75 6.04
C LEU A 140 9.16 -3.53 5.05
N GLY A 141 7.93 -3.68 5.51
CA GLY A 141 6.73 -3.40 4.72
C GLY A 141 6.63 -1.94 4.28
N ILE A 142 6.91 -0.99 5.18
CA ILE A 142 6.93 0.45 4.88
C ILE A 142 8.03 0.76 3.87
N GLY A 143 9.26 0.33 4.13
CA GLY A 143 10.42 0.59 3.27
C GLY A 143 10.21 0.07 1.85
N TRP A 144 9.71 -1.17 1.72
CA TRP A 144 9.40 -1.73 0.40
C TRP A 144 8.29 -0.96 -0.32
N SER A 145 7.21 -0.59 0.38
CA SER A 145 6.14 0.22 -0.19
C SER A 145 6.61 1.59 -0.64
N VAL A 146 7.52 2.24 0.09
CA VAL A 146 8.12 3.52 -0.32
C VAL A 146 8.95 3.36 -1.59
N ILE A 147 9.77 2.31 -1.69
CA ILE A 147 10.54 2.01 -2.90
C ILE A 147 9.60 1.83 -4.10
N LEU A 148 8.54 1.03 -3.94
CA LEU A 148 7.53 0.82 -4.98
C LEU A 148 6.83 2.12 -5.36
N MET A 149 6.49 2.96 -4.38
CA MET A 149 5.83 4.25 -4.61
C MET A 149 6.71 5.19 -5.47
N VAL A 150 8.01 5.28 -5.16
CA VAL A 150 8.96 6.08 -5.96
C VAL A 150 9.06 5.53 -7.39
N ARG A 151 9.16 4.21 -7.56
CA ARG A 151 9.20 3.59 -8.89
C ARG A 151 7.89 3.78 -9.65
N ALA A 152 6.75 3.64 -8.98
CA ALA A 152 5.43 3.88 -9.53
C ALA A 152 5.30 5.32 -10.07
N MET A 153 5.70 6.31 -9.28
CA MET A 153 5.62 7.72 -9.70
C MET A 153 6.57 8.01 -10.87
N ARG A 154 7.79 7.48 -10.88
CA ARG A 154 8.70 7.61 -12.03
C ARG A 154 8.09 7.02 -13.31
N ALA A 155 7.48 5.85 -13.23
CA ALA A 155 6.82 5.22 -14.37
C ALA A 155 5.61 6.02 -14.89
N VAL A 156 4.88 6.72 -14.00
CA VAL A 156 3.73 7.56 -14.37
C VAL A 156 4.19 8.86 -15.03
N HIS A 157 5.22 9.52 -14.47
CA HIS A 157 5.62 10.87 -14.86
C HIS A 157 6.72 10.91 -15.95
N GLN A 158 7.31 9.76 -16.30
CA GLN A 158 8.37 9.63 -17.33
C GLN A 158 9.69 10.34 -16.99
N TYR A 159 10.06 10.38 -15.70
CA TYR A 159 11.36 10.87 -15.27
C TYR A 159 12.44 9.78 -15.26
#